data_f71d25b5c06fe54828aa01c731f4c49e
#
_entry.id   f71d25b5c06fe54828aa01c731f4c49e
#
_cell.length_a   1.000
_cell.length_b   1.000
_cell.length_c   1.000
_cell.angle_alpha   90.00
_cell.angle_beta   90.00
_cell.angle_gamma   90.00
#
_symmetry.space_group_name_H-M   'P 1'
#
loop_
_entity.id
_entity.type
_entity.pdbx_description
1 polymer ?
#
loop_
_entity_poly.entity_id
_entity_poly.type
_entity_poly.pdbx_seq_one_letter_code
_entity_poly.pdbx_strand_id
1 'polypeptide(L)'
;VGHAEDKQTLVVSRNSRRFISEQFRIIRTNLQYVVPKDDKVVILVSSSSSGEGKSRISTNISAVMALTGKKTVIMEFDIRKPKVLSSLNIPKSTGISNFIIGKASFEDLPIPVPGNDNLFVIPCGPVPPNPAEILLEERLNELMAKTKANFDVVIIDTAPVGLVSDAIMLGKFADATLYIVRHEH
;
A
#
# COMPACT_ATOMS: atom_id res chain seq x y z
N VAL A 1 -12.15 -13.35 -4.76
CA VAL A 1 -12.68 -11.97 -4.78
C VAL A 1 -13.43 -11.80 -6.08
N GLY A 2 -14.76 -11.68 -6.03
CA GLY A 2 -15.63 -11.68 -7.21
C GLY A 2 -15.32 -10.55 -8.20
N HIS A 3 -15.79 -10.73 -9.44
CA HIS A 3 -15.77 -9.67 -10.45
C HIS A 3 -16.64 -8.51 -9.96
N ALA A 4 -16.03 -7.35 -9.72
CA ALA A 4 -16.79 -6.16 -9.42
C ALA A 4 -17.01 -5.37 -10.71
N GLU A 5 -18.23 -5.25 -11.15
CA GLU A 5 -18.66 -4.36 -12.23
C GLU A 5 -18.53 -2.88 -11.88
N ASP A 6 -18.14 -2.56 -10.65
CA ASP A 6 -18.01 -1.19 -10.14
C ASP A 6 -16.66 -0.57 -10.50
N LYS A 7 -16.70 0.57 -11.15
CA LYS A 7 -15.54 1.45 -11.44
C LYS A 7 -14.86 2.00 -10.17
N GLN A 8 -15.46 1.83 -8.99
CA GLN A 8 -14.88 2.27 -7.72
C GLN A 8 -13.81 1.30 -7.23
N THR A 9 -12.58 1.78 -7.09
CA THR A 9 -11.45 0.99 -6.56
C THR A 9 -11.64 0.69 -5.08
N LEU A 10 -12.12 1.65 -4.30
CA LEU A 10 -12.42 1.48 -2.88
C LEU A 10 -13.84 0.91 -2.72
N VAL A 11 -13.93 -0.40 -2.44
CA VAL A 11 -15.20 -1.10 -2.27
C VAL A 11 -15.58 -1.30 -0.80
N VAL A 12 -14.63 -1.06 0.11
CA VAL A 12 -14.82 -1.18 1.56
C VAL A 12 -15.20 0.16 2.16
N SER A 13 -16.34 0.23 2.85
CA SER A 13 -16.77 1.36 3.68
C SER A 13 -17.46 0.86 4.94
N ARG A 14 -17.65 1.75 5.95
CA ARG A 14 -18.34 1.42 7.23
C ARG A 14 -19.69 0.74 7.02
N ASN A 15 -20.46 1.23 6.06
CA ASN A 15 -21.83 0.80 5.82
C ASN A 15 -21.97 -0.18 4.63
N SER A 16 -20.86 -0.59 4.00
CA SER A 16 -20.92 -1.51 2.88
C SER A 16 -21.26 -2.91 3.34
N ARG A 17 -22.43 -3.42 2.92
CA ARG A 17 -22.87 -4.81 3.09
C ARG A 17 -22.61 -5.66 1.85
N ARG A 18 -21.78 -5.19 0.92
CA ARG A 18 -21.47 -5.92 -0.31
C ARG A 18 -20.64 -7.17 0.03
N PHE A 19 -20.89 -8.26 -0.67
CA PHE A 19 -20.17 -9.53 -0.49
C PHE A 19 -18.64 -9.34 -0.52
N ILE A 20 -18.15 -8.51 -1.45
CA ILE A 20 -16.71 -8.22 -1.58
C ILE A 20 -16.13 -7.52 -0.33
N SER A 21 -16.91 -6.68 0.35
CA SER A 21 -16.47 -6.02 1.59
C SER A 21 -16.29 -7.03 2.72
N GLU A 22 -17.17 -8.04 2.80
CA GLU A 22 -17.04 -9.12 3.78
C GLU A 22 -15.80 -9.98 3.50
N GLN A 23 -15.46 -10.23 2.24
CA GLN A 23 -14.23 -10.95 1.90
C GLN A 23 -12.99 -10.21 2.40
N PHE A 24 -12.92 -8.88 2.28
CA PHE A 24 -11.81 -8.10 2.85
C PHE A 24 -11.78 -8.13 4.38
N ARG A 25 -12.95 -8.17 5.05
CA ARG A 25 -13.00 -8.34 6.52
C ARG A 25 -12.49 -9.71 6.96
N ILE A 26 -12.80 -10.78 6.20
CA ILE A 26 -12.26 -12.12 6.44
C ILE A 26 -10.73 -12.12 6.26
N ILE A 27 -10.21 -11.52 5.17
CA ILE A 27 -8.76 -11.41 4.96
C ILE A 27 -8.11 -10.67 6.12
N ARG A 28 -8.68 -9.55 6.57
CA ARG A 28 -8.18 -8.82 7.75
C ARG A 28 -8.12 -9.72 8.99
N THR A 29 -9.19 -10.46 9.26
CA THR A 29 -9.23 -11.36 10.42
C THR A 29 -8.14 -12.43 10.33
N ASN A 30 -7.94 -13.00 9.15
CA ASN A 30 -6.88 -13.99 8.93
C ASN A 30 -5.48 -13.39 9.10
N LEU A 31 -5.26 -12.16 8.63
CA LEU A 31 -3.98 -11.46 8.81
C LEU A 31 -3.61 -11.28 10.28
N GLN A 32 -4.59 -11.09 11.18
CA GLN A 32 -4.33 -10.96 12.63
C GLN A 32 -3.70 -12.22 13.26
N TYR A 33 -3.82 -13.37 12.63
CA TYR A 33 -3.18 -14.62 13.09
C TYR A 33 -1.78 -14.83 12.52
N VAL A 34 -1.46 -14.15 11.42
CA VAL A 34 -0.19 -14.30 10.70
C VAL A 34 0.82 -13.22 11.07
N VAL A 35 0.32 -11.99 11.31
CA VAL A 35 1.19 -10.88 11.70
C VAL A 35 1.53 -10.93 13.20
N PRO A 36 2.70 -10.42 13.61
CA PRO A 36 3.04 -10.27 15.02
C PRO A 36 1.94 -9.52 15.79
N LYS A 37 1.77 -9.85 17.08
CA LYS A 37 0.78 -9.20 17.95
C LYS A 37 1.19 -7.79 18.40
N ASP A 38 2.23 -7.23 17.79
CA ASP A 38 2.67 -5.87 18.03
C ASP A 38 1.62 -4.86 17.57
N ASP A 39 1.60 -3.71 18.23
CA ASP A 39 0.67 -2.62 17.89
C ASP A 39 0.91 -2.05 16.49
N LYS A 40 2.10 -2.26 15.94
CA LYS A 40 2.53 -1.75 14.63
C LYS A 40 2.93 -2.90 13.69
N VAL A 41 2.41 -2.87 12.47
CA VAL A 41 2.67 -3.92 11.48
C VAL A 41 2.94 -3.34 10.10
N VAL A 42 3.91 -3.94 9.40
CA VAL A 42 4.23 -3.64 8.00
C VAL A 42 3.90 -4.86 7.15
N ILE A 43 3.01 -4.71 6.19
CA ILE A 43 2.60 -5.76 5.26
C ILE A 43 3.00 -5.38 3.84
N LEU A 44 3.82 -6.20 3.22
CA LEU A 44 4.19 -6.05 1.81
C LEU A 44 3.18 -6.78 0.94
N VAL A 45 2.72 -6.13 -0.13
CA VAL A 45 1.81 -6.73 -1.11
C VAL A 45 2.52 -6.83 -2.45
N SER A 46 2.61 -8.05 -2.99
CA SER A 46 3.22 -8.31 -4.29
C SER A 46 2.45 -9.39 -5.07
N SER A 47 2.88 -9.66 -6.30
CA SER A 47 2.31 -10.69 -7.18
C SER A 47 3.36 -11.16 -8.18
N SER A 48 3.06 -12.22 -8.96
CA SER A 48 3.96 -12.68 -10.03
C SER A 48 3.96 -11.72 -11.21
N SER A 49 2.79 -11.26 -11.64
CA SER A 49 2.61 -10.50 -12.89
C SER A 49 1.87 -9.18 -12.70
N SER A 50 1.94 -8.33 -13.72
CA SER A 50 1.15 -7.10 -13.78
C SER A 50 -0.33 -7.43 -14.06
N GLY A 51 -1.25 -6.68 -13.46
CA GLY A 51 -2.69 -6.86 -13.72
C GLY A 51 -3.41 -7.84 -12.79
N GLU A 52 -2.72 -8.47 -11.84
CA GLU A 52 -3.33 -9.39 -10.85
C GLU A 52 -4.17 -8.70 -9.76
N GLY A 53 -4.24 -7.37 -9.76
CA GLY A 53 -5.10 -6.62 -8.86
C GLY A 53 -4.42 -6.17 -7.56
N LYS A 54 -3.07 -6.19 -7.47
CA LYS A 54 -2.32 -5.78 -6.28
C LYS A 54 -2.80 -4.47 -5.66
N SER A 55 -2.68 -3.36 -6.38
CA SER A 55 -3.01 -2.03 -5.86
C SER A 55 -4.48 -1.92 -5.42
N ARG A 56 -5.41 -2.64 -6.09
CA ARG A 56 -6.80 -2.71 -5.65
C ARG A 56 -6.93 -3.47 -4.31
N ILE A 57 -6.21 -4.58 -4.17
CA ILE A 57 -6.22 -5.36 -2.92
C ILE A 57 -5.50 -4.59 -1.82
N SER A 58 -4.33 -4.00 -2.07
CA SER A 58 -3.59 -3.15 -1.13
C SER A 58 -4.48 -2.02 -0.59
N THR A 59 -5.16 -1.30 -1.47
CA THR A 59 -6.04 -0.18 -1.10
C THR A 59 -7.21 -0.64 -0.22
N ASN A 60 -7.86 -1.75 -0.56
CA ASN A 60 -9.02 -2.24 0.20
C ASN A 60 -8.63 -2.91 1.52
N ILE A 61 -7.48 -3.58 1.59
CA ILE A 61 -6.93 -4.08 2.86
C ILE A 61 -6.57 -2.91 3.77
N SER A 62 -5.92 -1.86 3.24
CA SER A 62 -5.63 -0.65 4.01
C SER A 62 -6.91 -0.02 4.56
N ALA A 63 -7.96 0.07 3.75
CA ALA A 63 -9.24 0.62 4.17
C ALA A 63 -9.90 -0.22 5.27
N VAL A 64 -9.91 -1.56 5.15
CA VAL A 64 -10.53 -2.42 6.17
C VAL A 64 -9.73 -2.44 7.48
N MET A 65 -8.41 -2.22 7.44
CA MET A 65 -7.60 -2.01 8.63
C MET A 65 -7.93 -0.67 9.29
N ALA A 66 -7.97 0.41 8.52
CA ALA A 66 -8.31 1.75 9.02
C ALA A 66 -9.71 1.82 9.67
N LEU A 67 -10.68 1.04 9.19
CA LEU A 67 -12.02 0.95 9.79
C LEU A 67 -12.03 0.37 11.22
N THR A 68 -10.95 -0.28 11.66
CA THR A 68 -10.79 -0.74 13.06
C THR A 68 -10.30 0.36 14.01
N GLY A 69 -10.08 1.58 13.52
CA GLY A 69 -9.52 2.69 14.28
C GLY A 69 -7.99 2.77 14.22
N LYS A 70 -7.31 1.81 13.60
CA LYS A 70 -5.86 1.82 13.42
C LYS A 70 -5.46 2.84 12.36
N LYS A 71 -4.49 3.71 12.68
CA LYS A 71 -3.93 4.68 11.76
C LYS A 71 -3.13 3.94 10.69
N THR A 72 -3.66 3.88 9.49
CA THR A 72 -3.17 3.03 8.39
C THR A 72 -2.65 3.87 7.25
N VAL A 73 -1.51 3.49 6.67
CA VAL A 73 -0.96 4.11 5.48
C VAL A 73 -0.68 3.07 4.40
N ILE A 74 -1.02 3.41 3.15
CA ILE A 74 -0.56 2.68 1.97
C ILE A 74 0.60 3.45 1.33
N MET A 75 1.74 2.79 1.15
CA MET A 75 2.93 3.34 0.49
C MET A 75 3.00 2.78 -0.93
N GLU A 76 2.99 3.66 -1.94
CA GLU A 76 3.03 3.28 -3.34
C GLU A 76 4.48 3.14 -3.82
N PHE A 77 4.99 1.91 -3.83
CA PHE A 77 6.32 1.56 -4.32
C PHE A 77 6.33 0.94 -5.72
N ASP A 78 5.18 0.80 -6.40
CA ASP A 78 5.18 0.54 -7.85
C ASP A 78 5.52 1.84 -8.61
N ILE A 79 6.79 2.23 -8.51
CA ILE A 79 7.30 3.51 -9.05
C ILE A 79 7.20 3.54 -10.59
N ARG A 80 7.21 2.38 -11.23
CA ARG A 80 7.18 2.26 -12.70
C ARG A 80 5.78 2.47 -13.28
N LYS A 81 4.75 2.01 -12.57
CA LYS A 81 3.34 2.09 -12.98
C LYS A 81 2.44 2.46 -11.81
N PRO A 82 2.61 3.65 -11.22
CA PRO A 82 1.85 4.06 -10.05
C PRO A 82 0.35 4.15 -10.38
N LYS A 83 -0.50 3.57 -9.53
CA LYS A 83 -1.95 3.50 -9.75
C LYS A 83 -2.78 3.84 -8.52
N VAL A 84 -2.18 3.90 -7.33
CA VAL A 84 -2.91 4.07 -6.07
C VAL A 84 -3.61 5.42 -6.03
N LEU A 85 -2.90 6.52 -6.29
CA LEU A 85 -3.52 7.85 -6.32
C LEU A 85 -4.68 7.96 -7.32
N SER A 86 -4.46 7.49 -8.55
CA SER A 86 -5.50 7.54 -9.60
C SER A 86 -6.71 6.69 -9.23
N SER A 87 -6.50 5.56 -8.58
CA SER A 87 -7.56 4.67 -8.11
C SER A 87 -8.38 5.25 -6.97
N LEU A 88 -7.80 6.16 -6.20
CA LEU A 88 -8.44 6.87 -5.10
C LEU A 88 -8.99 8.25 -5.51
N ASN A 89 -8.86 8.64 -6.79
CA ASN A 89 -9.19 9.97 -7.30
C ASN A 89 -8.45 11.11 -6.56
N ILE A 90 -7.22 10.84 -6.12
CA ILE A 90 -6.35 11.82 -5.48
C ILE A 90 -5.41 12.42 -6.54
N PRO A 91 -5.24 13.75 -6.60
CA PRO A 91 -4.30 14.39 -7.53
C PRO A 91 -2.86 13.93 -7.29
N LYS A 92 -2.06 13.94 -8.35
CA LYS A 92 -0.61 13.70 -8.23
C LYS A 92 0.02 14.73 -7.30
N SER A 93 0.94 14.27 -6.46
CA SER A 93 1.58 15.11 -5.45
C SER A 93 3.03 14.69 -5.20
N THR A 94 3.68 15.39 -4.29
CA THR A 94 4.96 15.02 -3.67
C THR A 94 4.88 13.63 -3.06
N GLY A 95 5.94 12.85 -3.16
CA GLY A 95 5.95 11.48 -2.68
C GLY A 95 7.33 10.94 -2.34
N ILE A 96 7.45 9.63 -2.29
CA ILE A 96 8.65 8.89 -1.88
C ILE A 96 9.90 9.37 -2.63
N SER A 97 9.81 9.52 -3.95
CA SER A 97 10.95 9.96 -4.77
C SER A 97 11.47 11.34 -4.37
N ASN A 98 10.56 12.28 -4.05
CA ASN A 98 10.96 13.62 -3.60
C ASN A 98 11.66 13.58 -2.23
N PHE A 99 11.17 12.76 -1.31
CA PHE A 99 11.79 12.57 -0.01
C PHE A 99 13.20 11.99 -0.14
N ILE A 100 13.34 10.93 -0.92
CA ILE A 100 14.63 10.22 -1.11
C ILE A 100 15.70 11.17 -1.66
N ILE A 101 15.35 12.03 -2.63
CA ILE A 101 16.30 12.99 -3.19
C ILE A 101 16.42 14.30 -2.38
N GLY A 102 15.82 14.38 -1.19
CA GLY A 102 15.93 15.52 -0.29
C GLY A 102 15.11 16.75 -0.67
N LYS A 103 14.11 16.63 -1.56
CA LYS A 103 13.25 17.73 -2.02
C LYS A 103 11.92 17.83 -1.27
N ALA A 104 11.67 16.96 -0.29
CA ALA A 104 10.48 16.99 0.55
C ALA A 104 10.81 16.52 1.97
N SER A 105 10.05 16.98 2.95
CA SER A 105 10.06 16.43 4.33
C SER A 105 9.10 15.26 4.44
N PHE A 106 9.20 14.47 5.54
CA PHE A 106 8.28 13.36 5.78
C PHE A 106 6.84 13.85 5.99
N GLU A 107 6.69 14.99 6.62
CA GLU A 107 5.43 15.62 6.96
C GLU A 107 4.59 16.00 5.73
N ASP A 108 5.26 16.22 4.59
CA ASP A 108 4.63 16.55 3.31
C ASP A 108 4.07 15.34 2.55
N LEU A 109 4.38 14.12 3.00
CA LEU A 109 4.09 12.91 2.21
C LEU A 109 2.72 12.29 2.48
N PRO A 110 2.25 12.12 3.75
CA PRO A 110 1.01 11.42 4.01
C PRO A 110 -0.21 12.25 3.58
N ILE A 111 -0.98 11.75 2.65
CA ILE A 111 -2.22 12.37 2.15
C ILE A 111 -3.40 11.61 2.76
N PRO A 112 -4.34 12.28 3.45
CA PRO A 112 -5.55 11.63 3.94
C PRO A 112 -6.44 11.16 2.77
N VAL A 113 -6.98 9.95 2.88
CA VAL A 113 -7.89 9.41 1.85
C VAL A 113 -9.31 9.87 2.14
N PRO A 114 -9.99 10.55 1.21
CA PRO A 114 -11.34 11.02 1.41
C PRO A 114 -12.31 9.90 1.82
N GLY A 115 -13.14 10.17 2.82
CA GLY A 115 -14.15 9.23 3.32
C GLY A 115 -13.63 8.13 4.25
N ASN A 116 -12.35 8.21 4.68
CA ASN A 116 -11.80 7.33 5.70
C ASN A 116 -10.79 8.07 6.59
N ASP A 117 -11.18 8.41 7.81
CA ASP A 117 -10.44 9.30 8.72
C ASP A 117 -9.07 8.72 9.15
N ASN A 118 -8.91 7.39 9.15
CA ASN A 118 -7.69 6.72 9.59
C ASN A 118 -6.86 6.16 8.43
N LEU A 119 -7.23 6.45 7.17
CA LEU A 119 -6.50 5.97 5.99
C LEU A 119 -5.72 7.10 5.34
N PHE A 120 -4.44 6.83 5.09
CA PHE A 120 -3.51 7.73 4.42
C PHE A 120 -2.84 7.03 3.24
N VAL A 121 -2.35 7.82 2.28
CA VAL A 121 -1.50 7.33 1.20
C VAL A 121 -0.21 8.14 1.15
N ILE A 122 0.92 7.46 1.01
CA ILE A 122 2.21 8.05 0.64
C ILE A 122 2.48 7.62 -0.80
N PRO A 123 2.33 8.53 -1.78
CA PRO A 123 2.51 8.20 -3.18
C PRO A 123 3.98 8.02 -3.55
N CYS A 124 4.24 7.41 -4.69
CA CYS A 124 5.60 7.29 -5.23
C CYS A 124 6.23 8.66 -5.54
N GLY A 125 5.42 9.68 -5.85
CA GLY A 125 5.89 10.96 -6.37
C GLY A 125 6.21 10.91 -7.88
N PRO A 126 6.94 11.91 -8.41
CA PRO A 126 7.41 11.89 -9.79
C PRO A 126 8.32 10.68 -10.05
N VAL A 127 8.11 10.02 -11.20
CA VAL A 127 8.94 8.89 -11.60
C VAL A 127 10.37 9.36 -11.90
N PRO A 128 11.38 8.89 -11.17
CA PRO A 128 12.77 9.27 -11.42
C PRO A 128 13.32 8.56 -12.65
N PRO A 129 14.43 9.05 -13.24
CA PRO A 129 15.10 8.40 -14.37
C PRO A 129 15.52 6.95 -14.04
N ASN A 130 16.01 6.71 -12.81
CA ASN A 130 16.51 5.42 -12.34
C ASN A 130 15.68 4.92 -11.14
N PRO A 131 14.48 4.35 -11.35
CA PRO A 131 13.58 3.96 -10.26
C PRO A 131 14.18 2.96 -9.26
N ALA A 132 15.01 2.03 -9.73
CA ALA A 132 15.62 1.01 -8.88
C ALA A 132 16.65 1.57 -7.89
N GLU A 133 17.32 2.67 -8.23
CA GLU A 133 18.35 3.30 -7.38
C GLU A 133 17.74 3.92 -6.11
N ILE A 134 16.50 4.39 -6.18
CA ILE A 134 15.76 4.92 -5.02
C ILE A 134 15.71 3.89 -3.87
N LEU A 135 15.59 2.62 -4.19
CA LEU A 135 15.47 1.55 -3.19
C LEU A 135 16.80 1.21 -2.52
N LEU A 136 17.94 1.69 -3.06
CA LEU A 136 19.28 1.52 -2.52
C LEU A 136 19.71 2.65 -1.59
N GLU A 137 18.99 3.77 -1.58
CA GLU A 137 19.35 4.95 -0.82
C GLU A 137 19.16 4.77 0.69
N GLU A 138 20.09 5.28 1.50
CA GLU A 138 19.98 5.24 2.98
C GLU A 138 18.71 5.94 3.48
N ARG A 139 18.26 6.96 2.78
CA ARG A 139 17.02 7.69 3.12
C ARG A 139 15.77 6.83 3.04
N LEU A 140 15.80 5.68 2.36
CA LEU A 140 14.71 4.72 2.42
C LEU A 140 14.54 4.15 3.83
N ASN A 141 15.64 3.87 4.53
CA ASN A 141 15.58 3.37 5.91
C ASN A 141 14.98 4.45 6.84
N GLU A 142 15.35 5.71 6.65
CA GLU A 142 14.77 6.85 7.37
C GLU A 142 13.26 6.97 7.12
N LEU A 143 12.85 6.90 5.85
CA LEU A 143 11.43 6.94 5.46
C LEU A 143 10.63 5.84 6.14
N MET A 144 11.11 4.59 6.09
CA MET A 144 10.43 3.45 6.69
C MET A 144 10.36 3.56 8.22
N ALA A 145 11.43 4.01 8.87
CA ALA A 145 11.44 4.24 10.31
C ALA A 145 10.43 5.32 10.73
N LYS A 146 10.40 6.46 10.03
CA LYS A 146 9.42 7.54 10.28
C LYS A 146 7.99 7.07 10.02
N THR A 147 7.76 6.30 8.94
CA THR A 147 6.43 5.77 8.63
C THR A 147 5.96 4.81 9.74
N LYS A 148 6.82 3.88 10.16
CA LYS A 148 6.53 2.93 11.25
C LYS A 148 6.30 3.63 12.61
N ALA A 149 6.97 4.77 12.85
CA ALA A 149 6.75 5.58 14.05
C ALA A 149 5.36 6.24 14.08
N ASN A 150 4.84 6.68 12.92
CA ASN A 150 3.64 7.51 12.80
C ASN A 150 2.35 6.75 12.48
N PHE A 151 2.42 5.47 12.10
CA PHE A 151 1.29 4.64 11.69
C PHE A 151 1.28 3.30 12.42
N ASP A 152 0.08 2.77 12.67
CA ASP A 152 -0.10 1.45 13.29
C ASP A 152 0.00 0.33 12.25
N VAL A 153 -0.52 0.61 11.03
CA VAL A 153 -0.48 -0.34 9.91
C VAL A 153 0.13 0.32 8.69
N VAL A 154 1.16 -0.29 8.14
CA VAL A 154 1.82 0.14 6.91
C VAL A 154 1.62 -0.94 5.84
N ILE A 155 0.98 -0.59 4.73
CA ILE A 155 0.83 -1.46 3.56
C ILE A 155 1.77 -0.98 2.47
N ILE A 156 2.70 -1.82 2.03
CA ILE A 156 3.64 -1.52 0.94
C ILE A 156 3.09 -2.13 -0.35
N ASP A 157 2.60 -1.30 -1.27
CA ASP A 157 2.17 -1.72 -2.60
C ASP A 157 3.35 -1.70 -3.56
N THR A 158 3.80 -2.88 -4.03
CA THR A 158 5.03 -3.01 -4.83
C THR A 158 4.76 -3.37 -6.29
N ALA A 159 5.76 -3.22 -7.14
CA ALA A 159 5.78 -3.84 -8.46
C ALA A 159 5.76 -5.38 -8.35
N PRO A 160 5.33 -6.12 -9.40
CA PRO A 160 5.35 -7.59 -9.42
C PRO A 160 6.77 -8.15 -9.22
N VAL A 161 6.93 -9.08 -8.28
CA VAL A 161 8.24 -9.70 -8.00
C VAL A 161 8.78 -10.51 -9.19
N GLY A 162 7.91 -11.00 -10.06
CA GLY A 162 8.32 -11.70 -11.29
C GLY A 162 8.92 -10.78 -12.35
N LEU A 163 8.79 -9.47 -12.21
CA LEU A 163 9.30 -8.47 -13.17
C LEU A 163 10.52 -7.72 -12.65
N VAL A 164 10.58 -7.44 -11.34
CA VAL A 164 11.63 -6.63 -10.71
C VAL A 164 11.92 -7.09 -9.29
N SER A 165 13.13 -6.81 -8.81
CA SER A 165 13.59 -7.15 -7.45
C SER A 165 13.07 -6.24 -6.34
N ASP A 166 12.31 -5.22 -6.69
CA ASP A 166 11.87 -4.16 -5.78
C ASP A 166 11.15 -4.71 -4.53
N ALA A 167 10.24 -5.69 -4.72
CA ALA A 167 9.55 -6.35 -3.62
C ALA A 167 10.49 -7.12 -2.69
N ILE A 168 11.56 -7.73 -3.24
CA ILE A 168 12.56 -8.46 -2.45
C ILE A 168 13.34 -7.48 -1.57
N MET A 169 13.74 -6.34 -2.13
CA MET A 169 14.49 -5.30 -1.41
C MET A 169 13.66 -4.66 -0.30
N LEU A 170 12.36 -4.47 -0.52
CA LEU A 170 11.42 -3.93 0.46
C LEU A 170 11.01 -4.96 1.51
N GLY A 171 11.17 -6.26 1.22
CA GLY A 171 10.84 -7.36 2.12
C GLY A 171 11.53 -7.30 3.48
N LYS A 172 12.73 -6.70 3.56
CA LYS A 172 13.47 -6.52 4.83
C LYS A 172 12.73 -5.64 5.86
N PHE A 173 11.77 -4.83 5.41
CA PHE A 173 10.97 -3.95 6.27
C PHE A 173 9.64 -4.57 6.68
N ALA A 174 9.21 -5.65 6.03
CA ALA A 174 7.90 -6.24 6.20
C ALA A 174 7.88 -7.30 7.30
N ASP A 175 6.84 -7.27 8.13
CA ASP A 175 6.56 -8.28 9.13
C ASP A 175 5.79 -9.47 8.50
N ALA A 176 5.07 -9.22 7.38
CA ALA A 176 4.38 -10.24 6.59
C ALA A 176 4.31 -9.85 5.11
N THR A 177 4.20 -10.86 4.24
CA THR A 177 3.99 -10.66 2.80
C THR A 177 2.66 -11.26 2.37
N LEU A 178 1.84 -10.43 1.70
CA LEU A 178 0.63 -10.85 1.03
C LEU A 178 0.91 -11.03 -0.46
N TYR A 179 0.93 -12.27 -0.91
CA TYR A 179 1.18 -12.59 -2.31
C TYR A 179 -0.16 -12.79 -3.05
N ILE A 180 -0.38 -11.98 -4.07
CA ILE A 180 -1.62 -12.00 -4.86
C ILE A 180 -1.45 -12.92 -6.06
N VAL A 181 -2.39 -13.84 -6.19
CA VAL A 181 -2.49 -14.74 -7.35
C VAL A 181 -3.88 -14.60 -7.94
N ARG A 182 -3.94 -14.33 -9.24
CA ARG A 182 -5.20 -14.30 -9.97
C ARG A 182 -5.46 -15.67 -10.58
N HIS A 183 -6.65 -16.21 -10.34
CA HIS A 183 -7.11 -17.43 -10.97
C HIS A 183 -7.30 -17.21 -12.49
N GLU A 184 -6.85 -18.13 -13.31
CA GLU A 184 -7.00 -18.10 -14.78
C GLU A 184 -6.36 -16.87 -15.47
N HIS A 185 -5.10 -16.60 -15.14
CA HIS A 185 -4.33 -15.53 -15.81
C HIS A 185 -3.18 -16.16 -16.60
#